data_474e2b809c3fc152fc927d11bd027630
#
_entry.id   474e2b809c3fc152fc927d11bd027630
#
_cell.length_a   1.000
_cell.length_b   1.000
_cell.length_c   1.000
_cell.angle_alpha   90.00
_cell.angle_beta   90.00
_cell.angle_gamma   90.00
#
_symmetry.space_group_name_H-M   'P 1'
#
loop_
_entity.id
_entity.type
_entity.pdbx_description
1 polymer ?
#
loop_
_entity_poly.entity_id
_entity_poly.type
_entity_poly.pdbx_seq_one_letter_code
_entity_poly.pdbx_strand_id
1 'polypeptide(L)'
;MEIKPIAYFRSPFSSKFGIPKQAGLVAELEGQIVFEPEFRNPDALRGMEGFDYLWLIWEFSANRHKAHSPVVRPPVLGGNEKVGVFATRSPFRPNNIGLSSVKISHIEWETPHGPVIHVKGADLMDKTPIFDIKPYVVYADSHPGARSGFVDDRKWQKLDVEISEDVDRHLRLQGLNAEKIEILKEVLAQDHSPHYQKDPHKVYGMPYEGLDIHFTVCDHTLTVVK
;
A
#
# COMPACT_ATOMS: atom_id res chain seq x y z
N MET A 1 -12.20 25.11 4.85
CA MET A 1 -10.85 25.01 4.28
C MET A 1 -10.93 24.03 3.11
N GLU A 2 -10.55 24.45 1.92
CA GLU A 2 -10.46 23.58 0.75
C GLU A 2 -9.04 23.03 0.66
N ILE A 3 -8.90 21.71 0.53
CA ILE A 3 -7.59 21.03 0.38
C ILE A 3 -7.51 20.52 -1.05
N LYS A 4 -6.45 20.86 -1.76
CA LYS A 4 -6.17 20.40 -3.14
C LYS A 4 -5.04 19.39 -3.13
N PRO A 5 -5.06 18.36 -3.99
CA PRO A 5 -3.92 17.49 -4.19
C PRO A 5 -2.69 18.28 -4.69
N ILE A 6 -1.53 18.01 -4.10
CA ILE A 6 -0.24 18.52 -4.57
C ILE A 6 0.44 17.55 -5.53
N ALA A 7 0.09 16.26 -5.45
CA ALA A 7 0.68 15.19 -6.24
C ALA A 7 -0.30 14.01 -6.36
N TYR A 8 0.03 13.09 -7.25
CA TYR A 8 -0.61 11.78 -7.36
C TYR A 8 0.42 10.67 -7.20
N PHE A 9 -0.01 9.62 -6.51
CA PHE A 9 0.81 8.43 -6.35
C PHE A 9 0.73 7.53 -7.58
N ARG A 10 1.87 6.97 -8.00
CA ARG A 10 1.97 5.91 -8.99
C ARG A 10 2.32 4.61 -8.30
N SER A 11 1.54 3.57 -8.56
CA SER A 11 1.62 2.27 -7.89
C SER A 11 1.39 1.14 -8.90
N PRO A 12 1.94 -0.06 -8.66
CA PRO A 12 1.61 -1.25 -9.45
C PRO A 12 0.15 -1.71 -9.29
N PHE A 13 -0.60 -1.18 -8.30
CA PHE A 13 -1.97 -1.58 -8.00
C PHE A 13 -2.99 -0.61 -8.58
N SER A 14 -3.73 -1.04 -9.61
CA SER A 14 -4.83 -0.26 -10.19
C SER A 14 -6.15 -0.38 -9.43
N SER A 15 -6.26 -1.30 -8.46
CA SER A 15 -7.42 -1.50 -7.59
C SER A 15 -7.03 -1.64 -6.13
N LYS A 16 -8.03 -1.62 -5.23
CA LYS A 16 -7.80 -1.81 -3.78
C LYS A 16 -7.39 -3.22 -3.40
N PHE A 17 -7.70 -4.20 -4.23
CA PHE A 17 -7.37 -5.59 -3.95
C PHE A 17 -5.88 -5.82 -4.23
N GLY A 18 -5.18 -6.39 -3.26
CA GLY A 18 -3.74 -6.64 -3.33
C GLY A 18 -2.86 -5.56 -2.70
N ILE A 19 -3.40 -4.37 -2.38
CA ILE A 19 -2.60 -3.34 -1.69
C ILE A 19 -2.25 -3.82 -0.27
N PRO A 20 -0.99 -3.70 0.17
CA PRO A 20 -0.61 -3.97 1.55
C PRO A 20 -1.48 -3.20 2.55
N LYS A 21 -1.90 -3.85 3.63
CA LYS A 21 -2.83 -3.26 4.62
C LYS A 21 -2.24 -2.08 5.40
N GLN A 22 -0.93 -1.94 5.42
CA GLN A 22 -0.18 -0.83 6.03
C GLN A 22 1.13 -0.62 5.28
N ALA A 23 1.64 0.61 5.32
CA ALA A 23 2.97 0.92 4.83
C ALA A 23 4.05 0.10 5.56
N GLY A 24 5.11 -0.28 4.84
CA GLY A 24 6.24 -1.02 5.36
C GLY A 24 6.06 -2.54 5.45
N LEU A 25 4.84 -3.09 5.23
CA LEU A 25 4.62 -4.55 5.24
C LEU A 25 5.31 -5.27 4.08
N VAL A 26 5.45 -4.61 2.95
CA VAL A 26 6.23 -5.05 1.79
C VAL A 26 7.27 -3.97 1.53
N ALA A 27 8.44 -4.12 2.16
CA ALA A 27 9.42 -3.05 2.27
C ALA A 27 9.98 -2.57 0.93
N GLU A 28 10.15 -3.47 -0.03
CA GLU A 28 10.73 -3.18 -1.34
C GLU A 28 9.68 -2.79 -2.40
N LEU A 29 8.39 -2.72 -2.04
CA LEU A 29 7.33 -2.30 -2.96
C LEU A 29 7.53 -0.86 -3.41
N GLU A 30 7.83 -0.69 -4.69
CA GLU A 30 8.13 0.61 -5.30
C GLU A 30 6.87 1.42 -5.62
N GLY A 31 7.02 2.73 -5.55
CA GLY A 31 6.02 3.70 -5.98
C GLY A 31 6.64 5.07 -6.24
N GLN A 32 5.88 5.95 -6.87
CA GLN A 32 6.33 7.28 -7.26
C GLN A 32 5.33 8.34 -6.82
N ILE A 33 5.86 9.49 -6.41
CA ILE A 33 5.09 10.70 -6.10
C ILE A 33 5.33 11.67 -7.27
N VAL A 34 4.29 11.91 -8.07
CA VAL A 34 4.33 12.78 -9.24
C VAL A 34 3.53 14.04 -8.95
N PHE A 35 4.21 15.17 -8.89
CA PHE A 35 3.60 16.45 -8.54
C PHE A 35 2.69 17.00 -9.63
N GLU A 36 1.64 17.70 -9.21
CA GLU A 36 0.82 18.53 -10.09
C GLU A 36 1.65 19.69 -10.67
N PRO A 37 1.33 20.18 -11.89
CA PRO A 37 2.16 21.18 -12.58
C PRO A 37 2.51 22.41 -11.75
N GLU A 38 1.60 22.90 -10.92
CA GLU A 38 1.82 24.09 -10.08
C GLU A 38 2.79 23.85 -8.92
N PHE A 39 3.07 22.59 -8.56
CA PHE A 39 3.94 22.20 -7.44
C PHE A 39 5.28 21.57 -7.87
N ARG A 40 5.64 21.62 -9.16
CA ARG A 40 6.85 21.01 -9.74
C ARG A 40 8.13 21.82 -9.54
N ASN A 41 8.10 22.83 -8.68
CA ASN A 41 9.31 23.62 -8.42
C ASN A 41 10.32 22.79 -7.61
N PRO A 42 11.55 22.55 -8.14
CA PRO A 42 12.59 21.77 -7.44
C PRO A 42 12.97 22.37 -6.07
N ASP A 43 12.84 23.67 -5.91
CA ASP A 43 13.16 24.35 -4.65
C ASP A 43 12.27 23.88 -3.48
N ALA A 44 11.07 23.37 -3.77
CA ALA A 44 10.19 22.80 -2.75
C ALA A 44 10.72 21.49 -2.14
N LEU A 45 11.63 20.81 -2.83
CA LEU A 45 12.26 19.57 -2.39
C LEU A 45 13.69 19.76 -1.88
N ARG A 46 14.20 20.99 -1.85
CA ARG A 46 15.58 21.27 -1.43
C ARG A 46 15.82 20.77 -0.01
N GLY A 47 16.80 19.88 0.16
CA GLY A 47 17.16 19.27 1.44
C GLY A 47 16.41 17.98 1.76
N MET A 48 15.51 17.51 0.88
CA MET A 48 14.77 16.26 1.07
C MET A 48 15.70 15.04 1.06
N GLU A 49 16.81 15.09 0.35
CA GLU A 49 17.83 14.02 0.31
C GLU A 49 18.47 13.71 1.68
N GLY A 50 18.32 14.62 2.65
CA GLY A 50 18.78 14.41 4.01
C GLY A 50 17.87 13.53 4.87
N PHE A 51 16.74 13.04 4.31
CA PHE A 51 15.78 12.23 5.03
C PHE A 51 15.62 10.85 4.40
N ASP A 52 15.53 9.81 5.23
CA ASP A 52 15.30 8.43 4.78
C ASP A 52 13.81 8.13 4.58
N TYR A 53 12.93 8.80 5.33
CA TYR A 53 11.49 8.57 5.31
C TYR A 53 10.70 9.87 5.23
N LEU A 54 9.49 9.77 4.69
CA LEU A 54 8.52 10.84 4.69
C LEU A 54 7.12 10.35 5.06
N TRP A 55 6.32 11.25 5.60
CA TRP A 55 4.88 11.09 5.78
C TRP A 55 4.15 11.53 4.53
N LEU A 56 3.22 10.69 4.06
CA LEU A 56 2.23 11.02 3.05
C LEU A 56 0.89 11.27 3.72
N ILE A 57 0.27 12.41 3.44
CA ILE A 57 -1.11 12.73 3.78
C ILE A 57 -1.92 12.65 2.49
N TRP A 58 -2.84 11.68 2.41
CA TRP A 58 -3.47 11.29 1.16
C TRP A 58 -4.94 10.96 1.31
N GLU A 59 -5.66 10.73 0.21
CA GLU A 59 -7.09 10.43 0.20
C GLU A 59 -7.38 8.97 -0.10
N PHE A 60 -8.29 8.35 0.68
CA PHE A 60 -8.91 7.08 0.32
C PHE A 60 -9.88 7.26 -0.85
N SER A 61 -9.36 7.64 -2.02
CA SER A 61 -10.14 8.04 -3.20
C SER A 61 -11.13 6.97 -3.68
N ALA A 62 -10.80 5.70 -3.52
CA ALA A 62 -11.68 4.58 -3.86
C ALA A 62 -12.86 4.40 -2.88
N ASN A 63 -12.94 5.21 -1.81
CA ASN A 63 -14.03 5.14 -0.80
C ASN A 63 -14.81 6.45 -0.66
N ARG A 64 -14.66 7.43 -1.56
CA ARG A 64 -15.29 8.77 -1.51
C ARG A 64 -16.79 8.75 -1.23
N HIS A 65 -17.51 7.77 -1.77
CA HIS A 65 -18.98 7.71 -1.69
C HIS A 65 -19.49 6.78 -0.60
N LYS A 66 -18.63 6.32 0.29
CA LYS A 66 -19.02 5.42 1.37
C LYS A 66 -19.41 6.22 2.61
N ALA A 67 -20.58 5.92 3.15
CA ALA A 67 -21.00 6.50 4.42
C ALA A 67 -19.97 6.14 5.51
N HIS A 68 -19.64 7.11 6.37
CA HIS A 68 -18.86 6.87 7.58
C HIS A 68 -19.74 6.19 8.62
N SER A 69 -19.11 5.42 9.49
CA SER A 69 -19.76 4.78 10.62
C SER A 69 -18.96 5.08 11.89
N PRO A 70 -19.62 5.32 13.04
CA PRO A 70 -18.91 5.52 14.30
C PRO A 70 -18.13 4.27 14.73
N VAL A 71 -18.53 3.09 14.22
CA VAL A 71 -17.88 1.81 14.50
C VAL A 71 -17.61 1.05 13.22
N VAL A 72 -16.52 0.31 13.21
CA VAL A 72 -16.11 -0.56 12.10
C VAL A 72 -15.78 -1.96 12.62
N ARG A 73 -15.68 -2.93 11.74
CA ARG A 73 -15.26 -4.30 12.06
C ARG A 73 -13.90 -4.58 11.40
N PRO A 74 -12.78 -4.41 12.14
CA PRO A 74 -11.47 -4.68 11.59
C PRO A 74 -11.33 -6.16 11.17
N PRO A 75 -10.83 -6.46 9.96
CA PRO A 75 -10.62 -7.84 9.53
C PRO A 75 -9.71 -8.63 10.48
N VAL A 76 -8.72 -7.96 11.06
CA VAL A 76 -7.79 -8.55 12.04
C VAL A 76 -8.50 -9.09 13.30
N LEU A 77 -9.69 -8.60 13.63
CA LEU A 77 -10.55 -9.12 14.72
C LEU A 77 -11.57 -10.16 14.21
N GLY A 78 -11.36 -10.79 13.05
CA GLY A 78 -12.26 -11.79 12.47
C GLY A 78 -13.55 -11.19 11.89
N GLY A 79 -13.67 -9.85 11.80
CA GLY A 79 -14.82 -9.16 11.21
C GLY A 79 -16.09 -9.15 12.05
N ASN A 80 -16.10 -9.74 13.26
CA ASN A 80 -17.27 -9.82 14.14
C ASN A 80 -17.24 -8.75 15.23
N GLU A 81 -16.08 -8.37 15.69
CA GLU A 81 -15.90 -7.40 16.77
C GLU A 81 -15.97 -5.97 16.24
N LYS A 82 -16.71 -5.12 16.95
CA LYS A 82 -16.87 -3.70 16.61
C LYS A 82 -15.89 -2.85 17.41
N VAL A 83 -15.20 -1.96 16.70
CA VAL A 83 -14.25 -1.00 17.29
C VAL A 83 -14.60 0.41 16.80
N GLY A 84 -14.40 1.42 17.64
CA GLY A 84 -14.59 2.82 17.26
C GLY A 84 -13.71 3.19 16.07
N VAL A 85 -14.26 3.89 15.08
CA VAL A 85 -13.55 4.23 13.85
C VAL A 85 -12.23 4.98 14.10
N PHE A 86 -12.20 5.83 15.13
CA PHE A 86 -11.00 6.60 15.49
C PHE A 86 -9.93 5.77 16.23
N ALA A 87 -10.29 4.59 16.73
CA ALA A 87 -9.33 3.61 17.25
C ALA A 87 -8.77 2.69 16.13
N THR A 88 -9.03 3.00 14.87
CA THR A 88 -8.58 2.22 13.70
C THR A 88 -7.99 3.11 12.62
N ARG A 89 -7.36 2.48 11.61
CA ARG A 89 -6.93 3.14 10.36
C ARG A 89 -7.88 2.84 9.20
N SER A 90 -9.15 2.56 9.49
CA SER A 90 -10.18 2.27 8.50
C SER A 90 -10.41 3.44 7.54
N PRO A 91 -10.67 3.21 6.25
CA PRO A 91 -11.04 4.24 5.29
C PRO A 91 -12.47 4.79 5.48
N PHE A 92 -13.30 4.12 6.30
CA PHE A 92 -14.69 4.51 6.56
C PHE A 92 -14.80 5.57 7.66
N ARG A 93 -14.06 6.68 7.48
CA ARG A 93 -13.95 7.81 8.42
C ARG A 93 -14.69 9.04 7.87
N PRO A 94 -15.06 10.01 8.76
CA PRO A 94 -15.71 11.26 8.31
C PRO A 94 -14.91 12.01 7.24
N ASN A 95 -13.58 12.11 7.41
CA ASN A 95 -12.66 12.61 6.40
C ASN A 95 -11.86 11.41 5.88
N ASN A 96 -11.90 11.15 4.58
CA ASN A 96 -11.23 10.02 3.94
C ASN A 96 -9.71 10.25 3.81
N ILE A 97 -9.06 10.70 4.89
CA ILE A 97 -7.63 11.00 4.91
C ILE A 97 -6.86 9.80 5.43
N GLY A 98 -5.84 9.39 4.68
CA GLY A 98 -4.83 8.41 5.05
C GLY A 98 -3.53 9.08 5.47
N LEU A 99 -2.72 8.35 6.22
CA LEU A 99 -1.39 8.74 6.66
C LEU A 99 -0.48 7.52 6.57
N SER A 100 0.60 7.63 5.79
CA SER A 100 1.56 6.55 5.59
C SER A 100 2.98 7.07 5.68
N SER A 101 3.84 6.36 6.43
CA SER A 101 5.27 6.60 6.41
C SER A 101 5.90 5.69 5.35
N VAL A 102 6.65 6.28 4.41
CA VAL A 102 7.27 5.55 3.31
C VAL A 102 8.76 5.88 3.24
N LYS A 103 9.57 4.92 2.79
CA LYS A 103 11.01 5.11 2.63
C LYS A 103 11.28 5.86 1.33
N ILE A 104 12.12 6.90 1.37
CA ILE A 104 12.63 7.56 0.18
C ILE A 104 13.68 6.63 -0.46
N SER A 105 13.49 6.30 -1.74
CA SER A 105 14.50 5.57 -2.52
C SER A 105 15.50 6.54 -3.13
N HIS A 106 15.00 7.47 -3.92
CA HIS A 106 15.75 8.56 -4.53
C HIS A 106 14.81 9.63 -5.07
N ILE A 107 15.37 10.76 -5.47
CA ILE A 107 14.65 11.82 -6.18
C ILE A 107 15.22 11.91 -7.58
N GLU A 108 14.36 11.74 -8.57
CA GLU A 108 14.67 11.97 -9.97
C GLU A 108 14.31 13.42 -10.31
N TRP A 109 15.35 14.27 -10.43
CA TRP A 109 15.17 15.72 -10.51
C TRP A 109 14.69 16.20 -11.87
N GLU A 110 15.13 15.53 -12.95
CA GLU A 110 14.88 15.93 -14.33
C GLU A 110 13.99 14.91 -15.05
N THR A 111 12.68 15.10 -14.94
CA THR A 111 11.70 14.32 -15.71
C THR A 111 10.77 15.25 -16.50
N PRO A 112 10.02 14.72 -17.49
CA PRO A 112 8.96 15.50 -18.17
C PRO A 112 7.87 16.02 -17.23
N HIS A 113 7.79 15.47 -15.99
CA HIS A 113 6.85 15.85 -14.95
C HIS A 113 7.47 16.72 -13.86
N GLY A 114 8.68 17.29 -14.06
CA GLY A 114 9.47 17.91 -13.01
C GLY A 114 10.09 16.86 -12.08
N PRO A 115 10.49 17.24 -10.83
CA PRO A 115 11.05 16.27 -9.90
C PRO A 115 10.01 15.22 -9.51
N VAL A 116 10.45 13.96 -9.42
CA VAL A 116 9.66 12.80 -8.98
C VAL A 116 10.34 12.16 -7.79
N ILE A 117 9.61 11.90 -6.71
CA ILE A 117 10.14 11.19 -5.55
C ILE A 117 9.80 9.70 -5.71
N HIS A 118 10.82 8.86 -5.78
CA HIS A 118 10.69 7.41 -5.75
C HIS A 118 10.70 6.94 -4.30
N VAL A 119 9.71 6.13 -3.93
CA VAL A 119 9.54 5.62 -2.57
C VAL A 119 9.37 4.11 -2.55
N LYS A 120 9.62 3.51 -1.38
CA LYS A 120 9.42 2.08 -1.12
C LYS A 120 8.49 1.88 0.07
N GLY A 121 7.79 0.74 0.07
CA GLY A 121 6.94 0.31 1.18
C GLY A 121 5.59 1.02 1.29
N ALA A 122 5.10 1.64 0.22
CA ALA A 122 3.82 2.34 0.25
C ALA A 122 2.61 1.38 0.21
N ASP A 123 1.50 1.81 0.81
CA ASP A 123 0.21 1.13 0.86
C ASP A 123 -0.88 1.91 0.09
N LEU A 124 -0.50 2.52 -1.03
CA LEU A 124 -1.36 3.38 -1.83
C LEU A 124 -1.70 2.76 -3.20
N MET A 125 -2.93 2.97 -3.63
CA MET A 125 -3.40 2.63 -4.98
C MET A 125 -2.83 3.61 -6.02
N ASP A 126 -2.70 3.18 -7.26
CA ASP A 126 -2.36 4.07 -8.38
C ASP A 126 -3.36 5.23 -8.48
N LYS A 127 -2.85 6.42 -8.81
CA LYS A 127 -3.61 7.69 -8.89
C LYS A 127 -4.22 8.15 -7.56
N THR A 128 -3.73 7.67 -6.42
CA THR A 128 -4.14 8.19 -5.12
C THR A 128 -3.71 9.66 -4.98
N PRO A 129 -4.64 10.60 -4.67
CA PRO A 129 -4.30 12.01 -4.43
C PRO A 129 -3.49 12.16 -3.15
N ILE A 130 -2.40 12.91 -3.22
CA ILE A 130 -1.55 13.30 -2.08
C ILE A 130 -1.80 14.77 -1.79
N PHE A 131 -2.16 15.09 -0.55
CA PHE A 131 -2.46 16.44 -0.10
C PHE A 131 -1.27 17.16 0.51
N ASP A 132 -0.36 16.42 1.15
CA ASP A 132 0.83 16.98 1.77
C ASP A 132 1.91 15.91 1.96
N ILE A 133 3.16 16.37 2.06
CA ILE A 133 4.34 15.55 2.32
C ILE A 133 5.12 16.22 3.45
N LYS A 134 5.54 15.43 4.44
CA LYS A 134 6.40 15.90 5.53
C LYS A 134 7.57 14.96 5.75
N PRO A 135 8.75 15.44 6.08
CA PRO A 135 9.84 14.57 6.46
C PRO A 135 9.49 13.82 7.76
N TYR A 136 9.91 12.56 7.84
CA TYR A 136 9.87 11.80 9.10
C TYR A 136 11.05 12.21 9.99
N VAL A 137 10.75 12.57 11.23
CA VAL A 137 11.75 13.07 12.18
C VAL A 137 11.78 12.16 13.40
N VAL A 138 12.86 11.36 13.54
CA VAL A 138 12.97 10.28 14.53
C VAL A 138 12.60 10.71 15.95
N TYR A 139 13.13 11.84 16.43
CA TYR A 139 12.89 12.28 17.80
C TYR A 139 11.43 12.69 18.08
N ALA A 140 10.69 13.08 17.04
CA ALA A 140 9.30 13.52 17.14
C ALA A 140 8.29 12.42 16.80
N ASP A 141 8.65 11.55 15.85
CA ASP A 141 7.71 10.60 15.25
C ASP A 141 7.83 9.17 15.79
N SER A 142 8.99 8.84 16.41
CA SER A 142 9.25 7.47 16.89
C SER A 142 8.90 7.30 18.36
N HIS A 143 8.03 6.34 18.66
CA HIS A 143 7.63 5.95 20.01
C HIS A 143 7.79 4.42 20.20
N PRO A 144 9.03 3.89 20.33
CA PRO A 144 9.29 2.44 20.32
C PRO A 144 8.56 1.65 21.43
N GLY A 145 8.23 2.28 22.55
CA GLY A 145 7.51 1.66 23.66
C GLY A 145 5.98 1.85 23.64
N ALA A 146 5.42 2.44 22.56
CA ALA A 146 3.98 2.70 22.51
C ALA A 146 3.18 1.41 22.33
N ARG A 147 2.06 1.31 23.05
CA ARG A 147 1.10 0.22 22.86
C ARG A 147 0.28 0.46 21.58
N SER A 148 -0.01 -0.61 20.82
CA SER A 148 -0.78 -0.55 19.57
C SER A 148 -2.21 -1.09 19.71
N GLY A 149 -2.71 -1.21 20.95
CA GLY A 149 -4.06 -1.65 21.24
C GLY A 149 -4.32 -3.09 20.78
N PHE A 150 -5.47 -3.33 20.14
CA PHE A 150 -5.88 -4.66 19.70
C PHE A 150 -4.93 -5.31 18.66
N VAL A 151 -3.99 -4.55 18.10
CA VAL A 151 -3.02 -5.06 17.12
C VAL A 151 -1.88 -5.84 17.81
N ASP A 152 -1.53 -5.47 19.07
CA ASP A 152 -0.43 -6.09 19.83
C ASP A 152 -0.68 -7.58 20.12
N ASP A 153 -1.96 -7.96 20.29
CA ASP A 153 -2.38 -9.32 20.63
C ASP A 153 -2.45 -10.26 19.42
N ARG A 154 -2.16 -9.76 18.21
CA ARG A 154 -2.34 -10.51 16.96
C ARG A 154 -1.01 -10.83 16.29
N LYS A 155 -0.79 -12.10 16.02
CA LYS A 155 0.27 -12.56 15.15
C LYS A 155 -0.23 -12.55 13.70
N TRP A 156 0.38 -11.72 12.89
CA TRP A 156 0.19 -11.78 11.43
C TRP A 156 0.88 -13.05 10.91
N GLN A 157 0.09 -13.95 10.35
CA GLN A 157 0.63 -15.11 9.65
C GLN A 157 0.71 -14.76 8.16
N LYS A 158 1.89 -14.87 7.58
CA LYS A 158 2.09 -14.78 6.14
C LYS A 158 1.75 -16.12 5.52
N LEU A 159 1.13 -16.12 4.36
CA LEU A 159 0.94 -17.35 3.57
C LEU A 159 2.27 -17.77 2.92
N ASP A 160 2.45 -19.06 2.73
CA ASP A 160 3.47 -19.60 1.86
C ASP A 160 3.02 -19.39 0.40
N VAL A 161 3.85 -18.78 -0.43
CA VAL A 161 3.51 -18.45 -1.82
C VAL A 161 4.28 -19.35 -2.77
N GLU A 162 3.55 -20.10 -3.58
CA GLU A 162 4.07 -20.98 -4.61
C GLU A 162 3.83 -20.41 -6.01
N ILE A 163 4.93 -20.30 -6.77
CA ILE A 163 4.91 -19.95 -8.20
C ILE A 163 5.65 -21.06 -8.93
N SER A 164 4.96 -21.81 -9.80
CA SER A 164 5.62 -22.86 -10.59
C SER A 164 6.61 -22.27 -11.61
N GLU A 165 7.58 -23.07 -12.06
CA GLU A 165 8.56 -22.62 -13.06
C GLU A 165 7.90 -22.12 -14.35
N ASP A 166 6.77 -22.71 -14.77
CA ASP A 166 6.06 -22.31 -15.97
C ASP A 166 5.36 -20.95 -15.78
N VAL A 167 4.77 -20.71 -14.61
CA VAL A 167 4.18 -19.42 -14.25
C VAL A 167 5.26 -18.34 -14.09
N ASP A 168 6.38 -18.62 -13.43
CA ASP A 168 7.51 -17.70 -13.32
C ASP A 168 8.03 -17.30 -14.72
N ARG A 169 8.22 -18.27 -15.61
CA ARG A 169 8.63 -18.01 -16.98
C ARG A 169 7.62 -17.14 -17.72
N HIS A 170 6.32 -17.42 -17.54
CA HIS A 170 5.25 -16.62 -18.15
C HIS A 170 5.27 -15.17 -17.66
N LEU A 171 5.38 -14.94 -16.34
CA LEU A 171 5.46 -13.61 -15.74
C LEU A 171 6.67 -12.82 -16.27
N ARG A 172 7.82 -13.48 -16.44
CA ARG A 172 9.02 -12.86 -17.05
C ARG A 172 8.81 -12.46 -18.50
N LEU A 173 8.12 -13.27 -19.28
CA LEU A 173 7.76 -12.95 -20.67
C LEU A 173 6.79 -11.76 -20.75
N GLN A 174 5.96 -11.55 -19.71
CA GLN A 174 5.08 -10.40 -19.60
C GLN A 174 5.79 -9.12 -19.06
N GLY A 175 7.09 -9.20 -18.79
CA GLY A 175 7.91 -8.04 -18.42
C GLY A 175 8.24 -7.91 -16.93
N LEU A 176 7.85 -8.86 -16.07
CA LEU A 176 8.29 -8.86 -14.68
C LEU A 176 9.72 -9.40 -14.58
N ASN A 177 10.62 -8.62 -14.00
CA ASN A 177 11.95 -9.10 -13.64
C ASN A 177 11.93 -9.93 -12.34
N ALA A 178 13.07 -10.51 -11.96
CA ALA A 178 13.18 -11.33 -10.76
C ALA A 178 12.80 -10.58 -9.48
N GLU A 179 13.21 -9.33 -9.35
CA GLU A 179 12.92 -8.48 -8.20
C GLU A 179 11.41 -8.22 -8.05
N LYS A 180 10.72 -7.86 -9.14
CA LYS A 180 9.26 -7.67 -9.14
C LYS A 180 8.50 -8.95 -8.82
N ILE A 181 8.99 -10.13 -9.22
CA ILE A 181 8.39 -11.41 -8.86
C ILE A 181 8.55 -11.70 -7.36
N GLU A 182 9.71 -11.40 -6.76
CA GLU A 182 9.87 -11.54 -5.30
C GLU A 182 9.00 -10.54 -4.52
N ILE A 183 8.88 -9.30 -4.97
CA ILE A 183 7.94 -8.31 -4.40
C ILE A 183 6.49 -8.82 -4.53
N LEU A 184 6.10 -9.38 -5.67
CA LEU A 184 4.78 -9.99 -5.86
C LEU A 184 4.52 -11.11 -4.85
N LYS A 185 5.50 -12.00 -4.60
CA LYS A 185 5.37 -13.04 -3.56
C LYS A 185 5.16 -12.43 -2.17
N GLU A 186 5.91 -11.40 -1.81
CA GLU A 186 5.73 -10.72 -0.53
C GLU A 186 4.35 -10.08 -0.41
N VAL A 187 3.82 -9.49 -1.49
CA VAL A 187 2.47 -8.92 -1.55
C VAL A 187 1.43 -10.02 -1.34
N LEU A 188 1.50 -11.11 -2.09
CA LEU A 188 0.56 -12.23 -2.02
C LEU A 188 0.58 -12.90 -0.64
N ALA A 189 1.75 -12.99 0.00
CA ALA A 189 1.92 -13.54 1.34
C ALA A 189 1.12 -12.78 2.42
N GLN A 190 0.69 -11.52 2.18
CA GLN A 190 -0.09 -10.73 3.13
C GLN A 190 -1.55 -11.19 3.28
N ASP A 191 -1.95 -12.25 2.62
CA ASP A 191 -3.32 -12.80 2.61
C ASP A 191 -4.41 -11.75 2.34
N HIS A 192 -4.67 -11.54 1.07
CA HIS A 192 -5.75 -10.65 0.60
C HIS A 192 -7.08 -11.37 0.44
N SER A 193 -7.14 -12.68 0.71
CA SER A 193 -8.37 -13.47 0.59
C SER A 193 -9.39 -13.07 1.65
N PRO A 194 -10.70 -13.10 1.34
CA PRO A 194 -11.73 -12.89 2.33
C PRO A 194 -11.76 -14.04 3.34
N HIS A 195 -11.44 -13.78 4.60
CA HIS A 195 -11.36 -14.78 5.68
C HIS A 195 -12.63 -15.62 5.91
N TYR A 196 -13.78 -15.21 5.35
CA TYR A 196 -15.05 -15.93 5.42
C TYR A 196 -15.29 -16.91 4.26
N GLN A 197 -14.40 -16.94 3.25
CA GLN A 197 -14.51 -17.83 2.09
C GLN A 197 -13.40 -18.88 2.18
N LYS A 198 -13.80 -20.13 2.47
CA LYS A 198 -12.90 -21.30 2.59
C LYS A 198 -13.03 -22.26 1.42
N ASP A 199 -13.26 -21.76 0.21
CA ASP A 199 -13.29 -22.61 -0.97
C ASP A 199 -11.87 -22.72 -1.55
N PRO A 200 -11.19 -23.90 -1.46
CA PRO A 200 -9.81 -24.06 -1.92
C PRO A 200 -9.69 -24.02 -3.46
N HIS A 201 -10.79 -24.14 -4.17
CA HIS A 201 -10.83 -24.08 -5.64
C HIS A 201 -11.17 -22.70 -6.19
N LYS A 202 -11.44 -21.74 -5.31
CA LYS A 202 -11.76 -20.39 -5.73
C LYS A 202 -10.53 -19.67 -6.26
N VAL A 203 -10.61 -19.22 -7.52
CA VAL A 203 -9.58 -18.41 -8.14
C VAL A 203 -9.87 -16.94 -7.83
N TYR A 204 -8.88 -16.26 -7.30
CA TYR A 204 -8.86 -14.81 -7.08
C TYR A 204 -8.04 -14.13 -8.17
N GLY A 205 -8.41 -12.92 -8.55
CA GLY A 205 -7.66 -12.09 -9.49
C GLY A 205 -7.18 -10.81 -8.81
N MET A 206 -5.92 -10.41 -9.05
CA MET A 206 -5.30 -9.22 -8.49
C MET A 206 -4.52 -8.47 -9.57
N PRO A 207 -4.82 -7.20 -9.82
CA PRO A 207 -4.01 -6.41 -10.73
C PRO A 207 -2.65 -6.06 -10.08
N TYR A 208 -1.56 -6.34 -10.80
CA TYR A 208 -0.20 -6.01 -10.39
C TYR A 208 0.64 -5.71 -11.62
N GLU A 209 1.31 -4.55 -11.68
CA GLU A 209 2.15 -4.12 -12.80
C GLU A 209 1.45 -4.20 -14.18
N GLY A 210 0.15 -3.93 -14.23
CA GLY A 210 -0.65 -4.02 -15.45
C GLY A 210 -1.09 -5.43 -15.83
N LEU A 211 -0.68 -6.45 -15.10
CA LEU A 211 -1.11 -7.84 -15.27
C LEU A 211 -2.27 -8.18 -14.35
N ASP A 212 -3.04 -9.19 -14.69
CA ASP A 212 -4.07 -9.79 -13.84
C ASP A 212 -3.54 -11.11 -13.28
N ILE A 213 -3.07 -11.08 -12.04
CA ILE A 213 -2.46 -12.22 -11.35
C ILE A 213 -3.56 -13.08 -10.75
N HIS A 214 -3.66 -14.31 -11.17
CA HIS A 214 -4.64 -15.27 -10.67
C HIS A 214 -4.01 -16.26 -9.69
N PHE A 215 -4.69 -16.51 -8.58
CA PHE A 215 -4.20 -17.43 -7.54
C PHE A 215 -5.34 -18.11 -6.79
N THR A 216 -5.03 -19.23 -6.16
CA THR A 216 -5.90 -19.97 -5.22
C THR A 216 -5.25 -19.96 -3.83
N VAL A 217 -6.07 -20.15 -2.79
CA VAL A 217 -5.58 -20.28 -1.40
C VAL A 217 -6.17 -21.55 -0.80
N CYS A 218 -5.30 -22.42 -0.36
CA CYS A 218 -5.65 -23.66 0.34
C CYS A 218 -4.85 -23.72 1.66
N ASP A 219 -5.57 -23.75 2.78
CA ASP A 219 -4.99 -23.70 4.14
C ASP A 219 -4.03 -22.51 4.32
N HIS A 220 -2.73 -22.77 4.36
CA HIS A 220 -1.70 -21.75 4.56
C HIS A 220 -0.89 -21.45 3.28
N THR A 221 -1.24 -22.08 2.17
CA THR A 221 -0.50 -21.97 0.91
C THR A 221 -1.34 -21.21 -0.14
N LEU A 222 -0.71 -20.22 -0.76
CA LEU A 222 -1.24 -19.50 -1.92
C LEU A 222 -0.47 -19.97 -3.17
N THR A 223 -1.19 -20.49 -4.15
CA THR A 223 -0.60 -20.92 -5.43
C THR A 223 -1.01 -19.98 -6.55
N VAL A 224 -0.04 -19.40 -7.22
CA VAL A 224 -0.26 -18.57 -8.42
C VAL A 224 -0.51 -19.50 -9.60
N VAL A 225 -1.64 -19.28 -10.29
CA VAL A 225 -2.07 -20.16 -11.40
C VAL A 225 -1.94 -19.50 -12.78
N LYS A 226 -1.86 -18.16 -12.80
CA LYS A 226 -1.65 -17.39 -14.04
C LYS A 226 -1.14 -15.98 -13.72
#